data_6b948046b2428c460e8e718d0093169f
#
_entry.id   6b948046b2428c460e8e718d0093169f
#
_cell.length_a   1.000
_cell.length_b   1.000
_cell.length_c   1.000
_cell.angle_alpha   90.00
_cell.angle_beta   90.00
_cell.angle_gamma   90.00
#
_symmetry.space_group_name_H-M   'P 1'
#
loop_
_entity.id
_entity.type
_entity.pdbx_description
1 polymer ?
#
loop_
_entity_poly.entity_id
_entity_poly.type
_entity_poly.pdbx_seq_one_letter_code
_entity_poly.pdbx_strand_id
1 'polypeptide(L)'
;MARKAKQDSDDEPKKVAMHTLKLDSAQAAKLRAILVAKGWVSFAVDHAAYAFKGENLNIVHYKSGKCVISGKGTEDFVKFTLEPDVTGQAVLGYEEANNPEWFEEHAGLDESGKGDLFGPVVSACVIATGEMAREWIELGIKDSKKLTDTKIAELDRIIRSTPGVAVKTTFMRMAKYNELHSRFGKNLNRLLGWMHATSCEEALKDFELQHQRRPKWGLLDQFTEEPLVQKELARKGVEFDLRMRTKAESDPVVAAASIVARAAFVREIDRLSQDGGVQLPKGSGSEAKNAGIELVGRLGPAILVNFAKLHFKTAYEVRGLEPPASKPFVRRKKAE
;
A
#
# COMPACT_ATOMS: atom_id res chain seq x y z
N MET A 1 28.75 -27.31 33.01
CA MET A 1 28.88 -27.25 31.54
C MET A 1 28.07 -26.01 31.05
N ALA A 2 28.78 -24.95 30.73
CA ALA A 2 28.20 -23.65 30.33
C ALA A 2 27.89 -23.69 28.83
N ARG A 3 26.64 -23.44 28.46
CA ARG A 3 26.21 -23.22 27.04
C ARG A 3 26.72 -21.86 26.61
N LYS A 4 27.64 -21.84 25.65
CA LYS A 4 28.05 -20.63 24.91
C LYS A 4 26.85 -20.09 24.13
N ALA A 5 26.44 -18.86 24.44
CA ALA A 5 25.54 -18.08 23.59
C ALA A 5 26.28 -17.74 22.28
N LYS A 6 25.73 -18.09 21.15
CA LYS A 6 26.11 -17.58 19.84
C LYS A 6 25.67 -16.12 19.75
N GLN A 7 26.61 -15.22 19.68
CA GLN A 7 26.41 -13.87 19.19
C GLN A 7 26.23 -13.98 17.66
N ASP A 8 25.01 -13.84 17.18
CA ASP A 8 24.73 -13.58 15.78
C ASP A 8 24.94 -12.08 15.52
N SER A 9 26.03 -11.76 14.85
CA SER A 9 26.32 -10.46 14.26
C SER A 9 25.60 -10.38 12.92
N ASP A 10 24.33 -9.95 12.93
CA ASP A 10 23.53 -9.69 11.73
C ASP A 10 23.41 -8.18 11.49
N ASP A 11 24.49 -7.57 11.04
CA ASP A 11 24.54 -6.16 10.61
C ASP A 11 24.90 -6.03 9.12
N GLU A 12 24.45 -6.99 8.29
CA GLU A 12 24.46 -6.83 6.84
C GLU A 12 23.06 -6.34 6.36
N PRO A 13 22.99 -5.31 5.51
CA PRO A 13 21.73 -4.85 4.94
C PRO A 13 21.03 -6.01 4.22
N LYS A 14 19.75 -6.24 4.55
CA LYS A 14 18.97 -7.34 3.97
C LYS A 14 18.86 -7.17 2.46
N LYS A 15 19.60 -7.97 1.71
CA LYS A 15 19.59 -7.99 0.24
C LYS A 15 18.18 -8.23 -0.32
N VAL A 16 17.87 -7.60 -1.45
CA VAL A 16 16.59 -7.74 -2.16
C VAL A 16 16.38 -9.20 -2.57
N ALA A 17 15.46 -9.91 -1.91
CA ALA A 17 15.19 -11.33 -2.15
C ALA A 17 14.20 -11.58 -3.30
N MET A 18 13.49 -10.56 -3.78
CA MET A 18 12.53 -10.65 -4.88
C MET A 18 12.39 -9.32 -5.63
N HIS A 19 12.45 -9.38 -6.96
CA HIS A 19 12.20 -8.27 -7.85
C HIS A 19 11.13 -8.65 -8.89
N THR A 20 10.19 -7.74 -9.15
CA THR A 20 9.09 -7.98 -10.10
C THR A 20 8.93 -6.77 -11.02
N LEU A 21 8.92 -7.02 -12.33
CA LEU A 21 8.73 -5.99 -13.35
C LEU A 21 7.91 -6.52 -14.52
N LYS A 22 7.50 -5.64 -15.44
CA LYS A 22 6.99 -6.03 -16.76
C LYS A 22 8.09 -5.87 -17.78
N LEU A 23 8.26 -6.87 -18.63
CA LEU A 23 9.13 -6.84 -19.80
C LEU A 23 8.28 -6.80 -21.07
N ASP A 24 8.70 -6.02 -22.04
CA ASP A 24 8.18 -6.12 -23.40
C ASP A 24 8.74 -7.37 -24.10
N SER A 25 8.26 -7.65 -25.32
CA SER A 25 8.64 -8.85 -26.05
C SER A 25 10.14 -8.90 -26.41
N ALA A 26 10.76 -7.75 -26.70
CA ALA A 26 12.18 -7.66 -27.05
C ALA A 26 13.06 -7.87 -25.81
N GLN A 27 12.71 -7.23 -24.70
CA GLN A 27 13.36 -7.40 -23.39
C GLN A 27 13.26 -8.84 -22.89
N ALA A 28 12.07 -9.45 -23.01
CA ALA A 28 11.85 -10.84 -22.60
C ALA A 28 12.68 -11.82 -23.44
N ALA A 29 12.78 -11.61 -24.75
CA ALA A 29 13.62 -12.41 -25.63
C ALA A 29 15.12 -12.26 -25.31
N LYS A 30 15.57 -11.03 -25.05
CA LYS A 30 16.95 -10.73 -24.67
C LYS A 30 17.31 -11.38 -23.32
N LEU A 31 16.43 -11.26 -22.32
CA LEU A 31 16.61 -11.92 -21.01
C LEU A 31 16.75 -13.44 -21.20
N ARG A 32 15.84 -14.06 -21.98
CA ARG A 32 15.88 -15.51 -22.24
C ARG A 32 17.21 -15.93 -22.87
N ALA A 33 17.69 -15.17 -23.85
CA ALA A 33 18.97 -15.45 -24.52
C ALA A 33 20.16 -15.41 -23.52
N ILE A 34 20.18 -14.42 -22.63
CA ILE A 34 21.20 -14.30 -21.58
C ILE A 34 21.16 -15.50 -20.63
N LEU A 35 19.97 -15.92 -20.18
CA LEU A 35 19.82 -17.05 -19.26
C LEU A 35 20.26 -18.37 -19.88
N VAL A 36 19.94 -18.58 -21.15
CA VAL A 36 20.42 -19.76 -21.94
C VAL A 36 21.94 -19.72 -22.10
N ALA A 37 22.50 -18.57 -22.46
CA ALA A 37 23.95 -18.41 -22.61
C ALA A 37 24.72 -18.63 -21.30
N LYS A 38 24.12 -18.29 -20.12
CA LYS A 38 24.65 -18.57 -18.79
C LYS A 38 24.51 -20.05 -18.39
N GLY A 39 23.90 -20.90 -19.21
CA GLY A 39 23.69 -22.32 -18.91
C GLY A 39 22.69 -22.61 -17.82
N TRP A 40 21.75 -21.68 -17.55
CA TRP A 40 20.75 -21.88 -16.53
C TRP A 40 19.73 -22.95 -16.88
N VAL A 41 19.26 -23.71 -15.89
CA VAL A 41 18.36 -24.84 -16.06
C VAL A 41 16.91 -24.34 -16.16
N SER A 42 16.23 -24.70 -17.25
CA SER A 42 14.81 -24.42 -17.41
C SER A 42 13.95 -25.35 -16.54
N PHE A 43 12.83 -24.83 -16.03
CA PHE A 43 11.83 -25.62 -15.30
C PHE A 43 10.41 -25.16 -15.65
N ALA A 44 9.43 -26.02 -15.40
CA ALA A 44 8.03 -25.74 -15.72
C ALA A 44 7.36 -24.93 -14.61
N VAL A 45 6.61 -23.88 -15.01
CA VAL A 45 5.72 -23.09 -14.13
C VAL A 45 4.44 -22.82 -14.91
N ASP A 46 3.29 -23.00 -14.27
CA ASP A 46 2.00 -22.73 -14.88
C ASP A 46 1.87 -21.26 -15.33
N HIS A 47 1.34 -21.07 -16.53
CA HIS A 47 1.19 -19.77 -17.17
C HIS A 47 2.50 -19.00 -17.47
N ALA A 48 3.67 -19.59 -17.25
CA ALA A 48 4.93 -18.99 -17.66
C ALA A 48 5.14 -19.13 -19.17
N ALA A 49 5.79 -18.13 -19.76
CA ALA A 49 6.36 -18.21 -21.10
C ALA A 49 7.70 -18.95 -21.05
N TYR A 50 8.48 -18.72 -19.99
CA TYR A 50 9.69 -19.46 -19.64
C TYR A 50 10.03 -19.28 -18.16
N ALA A 51 10.74 -20.25 -17.60
CA ALA A 51 11.32 -20.14 -16.26
C ALA A 51 12.70 -20.79 -16.23
N PHE A 52 13.64 -20.17 -15.50
CA PHE A 52 15.02 -20.62 -15.36
C PHE A 52 15.47 -20.55 -13.88
N LYS A 53 16.30 -21.52 -13.51
CA LYS A 53 16.95 -21.58 -12.20
C LYS A 53 18.46 -21.48 -12.37
N GLY A 54 19.06 -20.50 -11.71
CA GLY A 54 20.49 -20.35 -11.52
C GLY A 54 20.94 -20.74 -10.12
N GLU A 55 22.20 -20.48 -9.76
CA GLU A 55 22.82 -20.96 -8.53
C GLU A 55 22.13 -20.49 -7.26
N ASN A 56 21.66 -19.23 -7.21
CA ASN A 56 20.96 -18.65 -6.05
C ASN A 56 19.70 -17.88 -6.46
N LEU A 57 19.13 -18.19 -7.60
CA LEU A 57 18.13 -17.35 -8.26
C LEU A 57 17.14 -18.16 -9.09
N ASN A 58 15.87 -17.79 -9.04
CA ASN A 58 14.83 -18.26 -9.94
C ASN A 58 14.28 -17.07 -10.72
N ILE A 59 14.09 -17.23 -12.03
CA ILE A 59 13.46 -16.24 -12.90
C ILE A 59 12.27 -16.88 -13.59
N VAL A 60 11.09 -16.26 -13.45
CA VAL A 60 9.86 -16.70 -14.10
C VAL A 60 9.28 -15.55 -14.90
N HIS A 61 9.20 -15.71 -16.21
CA HIS A 61 8.53 -14.78 -17.10
C HIS A 61 7.18 -15.35 -17.53
N TYR A 62 6.11 -14.66 -17.17
CA TYR A 62 4.74 -15.08 -17.45
C TYR A 62 4.24 -14.56 -18.82
N LYS A 63 3.28 -15.26 -19.43
CA LYS A 63 2.63 -14.86 -20.69
C LYS A 63 1.98 -13.45 -20.61
N SER A 64 1.69 -12.95 -19.42
CA SER A 64 1.18 -11.59 -19.18
C SER A 64 2.24 -10.48 -19.31
N GLY A 65 3.50 -10.84 -19.60
CA GLY A 65 4.65 -9.92 -19.60
C GLY A 65 5.27 -9.70 -18.23
N LYS A 66 4.68 -10.21 -17.14
CA LYS A 66 5.24 -10.11 -15.79
C LYS A 66 6.47 -11.01 -15.67
N CYS A 67 7.58 -10.44 -15.17
CA CYS A 67 8.79 -11.18 -14.83
C CYS A 67 9.02 -11.11 -13.31
N VAL A 68 9.28 -12.26 -12.69
CA VAL A 68 9.58 -12.39 -11.26
C VAL A 68 10.96 -13.01 -11.12
N ILE A 69 11.83 -12.32 -10.41
CA ILE A 69 13.19 -12.72 -10.07
C ILE A 69 13.21 -12.93 -8.57
N SER A 70 13.65 -14.10 -8.10
CA SER A 70 13.62 -14.44 -6.67
C SER A 70 14.79 -15.29 -6.24
N GLY A 71 15.34 -15.01 -5.06
CA GLY A 71 16.48 -15.69 -4.48
C GLY A 71 17.52 -14.73 -3.91
N LYS A 72 18.56 -15.27 -3.28
CA LYS A 72 19.61 -14.46 -2.61
C LYS A 72 20.42 -13.60 -3.58
N GLY A 73 20.52 -13.99 -4.85
CA GLY A 73 21.24 -13.27 -5.91
C GLY A 73 20.40 -12.25 -6.66
N THR A 74 19.16 -11.95 -6.21
CA THR A 74 18.23 -11.06 -6.94
C THR A 74 18.81 -9.68 -7.17
N GLU A 75 19.36 -9.06 -6.14
CA GLU A 75 19.90 -7.70 -6.20
C GLU A 75 21.06 -7.59 -7.20
N ASP A 76 22.02 -8.48 -7.08
CA ASP A 76 23.19 -8.50 -7.97
C ASP A 76 22.80 -8.77 -9.44
N PHE A 77 21.86 -9.70 -9.65
CA PHE A 77 21.37 -9.98 -11.00
C PHE A 77 20.64 -8.79 -11.61
N VAL A 78 19.82 -8.07 -10.81
CA VAL A 78 19.13 -6.87 -11.28
C VAL A 78 20.13 -5.79 -11.65
N LYS A 79 21.03 -5.44 -10.74
CA LYS A 79 22.04 -4.38 -10.95
C LYS A 79 23.02 -4.66 -12.09
N PHE A 80 23.50 -5.90 -12.22
CA PHE A 80 24.61 -6.23 -13.11
C PHE A 80 24.22 -7.01 -14.38
N THR A 81 22.96 -7.40 -14.52
CA THR A 81 22.49 -8.14 -15.71
C THR A 81 21.17 -7.59 -16.26
N LEU A 82 20.14 -7.50 -15.42
CA LEU A 82 18.81 -7.12 -15.90
C LEU A 82 18.78 -5.65 -16.36
N GLU A 83 19.25 -4.74 -15.53
CA GLU A 83 19.21 -3.31 -15.83
C GLU A 83 20.14 -2.93 -16.99
N PRO A 84 21.43 -3.26 -16.99
CA PRO A 84 22.33 -2.87 -18.07
C PRO A 84 22.05 -3.61 -19.38
N ASP A 85 21.79 -4.93 -19.29
CA ASP A 85 21.76 -5.77 -20.49
C ASP A 85 20.36 -5.99 -21.05
N VAL A 86 19.28 -5.81 -20.26
CA VAL A 86 17.91 -6.12 -20.70
C VAL A 86 17.05 -4.88 -20.80
N THR A 87 16.92 -4.11 -19.70
CA THR A 87 16.03 -2.95 -19.68
C THR A 87 16.70 -1.67 -20.15
N GLY A 88 18.02 -1.57 -20.04
CA GLY A 88 18.77 -0.37 -20.35
C GLY A 88 18.52 0.79 -19.38
N GLN A 89 17.92 0.51 -18.22
CA GLN A 89 17.56 1.51 -17.20
C GLN A 89 18.11 1.07 -15.85
N ALA A 90 18.94 1.89 -15.22
CA ALA A 90 19.40 1.72 -13.85
C ALA A 90 18.32 2.25 -12.89
N VAL A 91 17.69 1.36 -12.15
CA VAL A 91 16.59 1.67 -11.22
C VAL A 91 16.96 1.28 -9.79
N LEU A 92 17.43 0.07 -9.58
CA LEU A 92 17.73 -0.45 -8.25
C LEU A 92 19.03 0.16 -7.69
N GLY A 93 18.91 0.94 -6.62
CA GLY A 93 20.02 1.68 -6.03
C GLY A 93 20.32 3.02 -6.71
N TYR A 94 19.45 3.43 -7.66
CA TYR A 94 19.50 4.73 -8.34
C TYR A 94 18.21 5.54 -8.13
N GLU A 95 17.43 5.20 -7.09
CA GLU A 95 16.15 5.82 -6.79
C GLU A 95 16.30 7.33 -6.65
N GLU A 96 17.36 7.79 -5.97
CA GLU A 96 17.65 9.22 -5.76
C GLU A 96 18.05 9.94 -7.05
N ALA A 97 18.83 9.29 -7.93
CA ALA A 97 19.22 9.87 -9.20
C ALA A 97 18.02 9.97 -10.16
N ASN A 98 17.11 9.00 -10.11
CA ASN A 98 15.93 8.95 -10.98
C ASN A 98 14.75 9.79 -10.47
N ASN A 99 14.65 9.98 -9.14
CA ASN A 99 13.54 10.68 -8.49
C ASN A 99 14.09 11.53 -7.32
N PRO A 100 14.88 12.57 -7.59
CA PRO A 100 15.52 13.37 -6.54
C PRO A 100 14.50 14.02 -5.58
N GLU A 101 13.28 14.31 -6.07
CA GLU A 101 12.21 14.90 -5.27
C GLU A 101 11.73 13.97 -4.13
N TRP A 102 11.90 12.63 -4.25
CA TRP A 102 11.53 11.70 -3.18
C TRP A 102 12.40 11.84 -1.93
N PHE A 103 13.57 12.46 -2.10
CA PHE A 103 14.58 12.68 -1.05
C PHE A 103 14.60 14.13 -0.57
N GLU A 104 13.62 14.92 -0.96
CA GLU A 104 13.29 16.18 -0.33
C GLU A 104 12.34 15.96 0.86
N GLU A 105 12.30 16.95 1.77
CA GLU A 105 11.31 16.94 2.86
C GLU A 105 9.90 17.16 2.30
N HIS A 106 9.02 16.18 2.47
CA HIS A 106 7.66 16.26 1.96
C HIS A 106 6.67 15.40 2.75
N ALA A 107 5.36 15.58 2.48
CA ALA A 107 4.30 14.76 3.03
C ALA A 107 3.89 13.67 2.03
N GLY A 108 3.76 12.43 2.50
CA GLY A 108 3.15 11.31 1.76
C GLY A 108 1.78 10.97 2.34
N LEU A 109 0.79 10.74 1.46
CA LEU A 109 -0.56 10.38 1.86
C LEU A 109 -1.05 9.14 1.11
N ASP A 110 -1.71 8.24 1.83
CA ASP A 110 -2.39 7.06 1.26
C ASP A 110 -3.53 6.58 2.18
N GLU A 111 -4.37 5.65 1.69
CA GLU A 111 -5.46 5.07 2.47
C GLU A 111 -5.44 3.53 2.45
N SER A 112 -6.12 2.92 3.43
CA SER A 112 -6.38 1.48 3.49
C SER A 112 -7.83 1.19 3.86
N GLY A 113 -8.32 -0.01 3.49
CA GLY A 113 -9.65 -0.47 3.85
C GLY A 113 -10.77 -0.06 2.89
N LYS A 114 -10.48 0.64 1.77
CA LYS A 114 -11.49 1.13 0.82
C LYS A 114 -12.28 0.00 0.15
N GLY A 115 -11.62 -1.12 -0.17
CA GLY A 115 -12.22 -2.29 -0.85
C GLY A 115 -12.75 -3.39 0.08
N ASP A 116 -12.66 -3.20 1.38
CA ASP A 116 -13.00 -4.21 2.38
C ASP A 116 -14.42 -3.99 2.94
N LEU A 117 -15.18 -5.08 3.10
CA LEU A 117 -16.52 -5.02 3.70
C LEU A 117 -16.47 -4.59 5.15
N PHE A 118 -15.60 -5.24 5.93
CA PHE A 118 -15.44 -4.99 7.36
C PHE A 118 -14.40 -3.91 7.64
N GLY A 119 -14.54 -3.28 8.79
CA GLY A 119 -13.62 -2.26 9.26
C GLY A 119 -13.74 -0.92 8.53
N PRO A 120 -13.11 0.13 9.07
CA PRO A 120 -13.16 1.48 8.53
C PRO A 120 -12.32 1.62 7.26
N VAL A 121 -12.45 2.77 6.60
CA VAL A 121 -11.37 3.31 5.77
C VAL A 121 -10.45 4.12 6.69
N VAL A 122 -9.15 3.97 6.51
CA VAL A 122 -8.12 4.70 7.24
C VAL A 122 -7.32 5.53 6.25
N SER A 123 -7.24 6.84 6.41
CA SER A 123 -6.26 7.68 5.72
C SER A 123 -5.07 7.93 6.63
N ALA A 124 -3.88 8.00 6.06
CA ALA A 124 -2.66 8.36 6.76
C ALA A 124 -1.92 9.49 6.04
N CYS A 125 -1.25 10.32 6.82
CA CYS A 125 -0.28 11.30 6.35
C CYS A 125 1.01 11.11 7.16
N VAL A 126 2.12 10.99 6.44
CA VAL A 126 3.48 10.89 6.99
C VAL A 126 4.29 12.04 6.43
N ILE A 127 5.01 12.78 7.28
CA ILE A 127 5.96 13.81 6.85
C ILE A 127 7.36 13.37 7.28
N ALA A 128 8.27 13.31 6.31
CA ALA A 128 9.62 12.84 6.51
C ALA A 128 10.64 13.68 5.74
N THR A 129 11.89 13.65 6.21
CA THR A 129 13.04 14.19 5.50
C THR A 129 13.60 13.20 4.50
N GLY A 130 14.43 13.67 3.57
CA GLY A 130 15.10 12.76 2.62
C GLY A 130 16.04 11.76 3.28
N GLU A 131 16.61 12.08 4.44
CA GLU A 131 17.43 11.16 5.23
C GLU A 131 16.60 9.99 5.75
N MET A 132 15.44 10.27 6.36
CA MET A 132 14.50 9.23 6.78
C MET A 132 14.05 8.35 5.60
N ALA A 133 13.78 8.96 4.45
CA ALA A 133 13.38 8.23 3.24
C ALA A 133 14.46 7.24 2.79
N ARG A 134 15.75 7.60 2.83
CA ARG A 134 16.87 6.70 2.52
C ARG A 134 16.93 5.52 3.48
N GLU A 135 16.90 5.77 4.78
CA GLU A 135 16.89 4.72 5.81
C GLU A 135 15.71 3.77 5.64
N TRP A 136 14.53 4.29 5.32
CA TRP A 136 13.32 3.49 5.14
C TRP A 136 13.37 2.59 3.90
N ILE A 137 14.00 3.03 2.82
CA ILE A 137 14.24 2.17 1.65
C ILE A 137 15.12 0.98 2.02
N GLU A 138 16.20 1.19 2.77
CA GLU A 138 17.09 0.13 3.24
C GLU A 138 16.37 -0.88 4.16
N LEU A 139 15.44 -0.41 4.99
CA LEU A 139 14.62 -1.23 5.86
C LEU A 139 13.48 -1.96 5.09
N GLY A 140 13.35 -1.72 3.79
CA GLY A 140 12.38 -2.37 2.91
C GLY A 140 10.98 -1.77 2.98
N ILE A 141 10.85 -0.48 3.31
CA ILE A 141 9.59 0.26 3.19
C ILE A 141 9.24 0.39 1.71
N LYS A 142 8.10 -0.15 1.33
CA LYS A 142 7.58 -0.20 -0.03
C LYS A 142 6.07 -0.40 0.01
N ASP A 143 5.42 -0.42 -1.17
CA ASP A 143 3.97 -0.65 -1.31
C ASP A 143 3.45 -1.73 -0.35
N SER A 144 2.56 -1.34 0.56
CA SER A 144 2.02 -2.18 1.63
C SER A 144 1.32 -3.44 1.12
N LYS A 145 0.78 -3.41 -0.12
CA LYS A 145 0.08 -4.54 -0.75
C LYS A 145 0.99 -5.75 -1.00
N LYS A 146 2.31 -5.53 -1.03
CA LYS A 146 3.33 -6.57 -1.25
C LYS A 146 3.88 -7.16 0.06
N LEU A 147 3.44 -6.65 1.21
CA LEU A 147 3.94 -7.02 2.52
C LEU A 147 2.93 -7.88 3.28
N THR A 148 3.43 -8.77 4.15
CA THR A 148 2.60 -9.51 5.11
C THR A 148 2.14 -8.59 6.24
N ASP A 149 1.03 -8.93 6.93
CA ASP A 149 0.53 -8.11 8.05
C ASP A 149 1.54 -8.03 9.21
N THR A 150 2.30 -9.10 9.46
CA THR A 150 3.39 -9.10 10.45
C THR A 150 4.47 -8.08 10.09
N LYS A 151 4.89 -8.04 8.80
CA LYS A 151 5.89 -7.07 8.35
C LYS A 151 5.34 -5.65 8.37
N ILE A 152 4.06 -5.46 8.02
CA ILE A 152 3.35 -4.18 8.14
C ILE A 152 3.40 -3.66 9.58
N ALA A 153 3.09 -4.51 10.57
CA ALA A 153 3.12 -4.11 11.98
C ALA A 153 4.54 -3.75 12.48
N GLU A 154 5.56 -4.48 12.00
CA GLU A 154 6.97 -4.17 12.28
C GLU A 154 7.36 -2.80 11.70
N LEU A 155 7.08 -2.57 10.42
CA LEU A 155 7.44 -1.33 9.73
C LEU A 155 6.65 -0.12 10.24
N ASP A 156 5.36 -0.26 10.57
CA ASP A 156 4.56 0.82 11.21
C ASP A 156 5.22 1.28 12.51
N ARG A 157 5.76 0.32 13.30
CA ARG A 157 6.45 0.64 14.54
C ARG A 157 7.75 1.41 14.28
N ILE A 158 8.54 0.99 13.29
CA ILE A 158 9.76 1.67 12.87
C ILE A 158 9.45 3.09 12.40
N ILE A 159 8.50 3.27 11.48
CA ILE A 159 8.10 4.58 10.97
C ILE A 159 7.73 5.52 12.12
N ARG A 160 6.87 5.07 13.03
CA ARG A 160 6.40 5.89 14.16
C ARG A 160 7.48 6.19 15.20
N SER A 161 8.52 5.36 15.29
CA SER A 161 9.65 5.57 16.21
C SER A 161 10.81 6.35 15.60
N THR A 162 10.76 6.66 14.30
CA THR A 162 11.78 7.49 13.64
C THR A 162 11.77 8.89 14.23
N PRO A 163 12.90 9.38 14.77
CA PRO A 163 12.96 10.71 15.37
C PRO A 163 12.61 11.81 14.38
N GLY A 164 11.74 12.73 14.77
CA GLY A 164 11.35 13.89 13.95
C GLY A 164 10.32 13.59 12.85
N VAL A 165 9.83 12.37 12.70
CA VAL A 165 8.74 12.06 11.78
C VAL A 165 7.41 12.60 12.32
N ALA A 166 6.55 13.12 11.46
CA ALA A 166 5.15 13.36 11.82
C ALA A 166 4.24 12.31 11.16
N VAL A 167 3.43 11.61 11.96
CA VAL A 167 2.53 10.54 11.50
C VAL A 167 1.15 10.77 12.07
N LYS A 168 0.17 10.97 11.20
CA LYS A 168 -1.25 11.09 11.58
C LYS A 168 -2.13 10.16 10.77
N THR A 169 -3.14 9.63 11.43
CA THR A 169 -4.15 8.77 10.80
C THR A 169 -5.53 9.28 11.14
N THR A 170 -6.42 9.28 10.15
CA THR A 170 -7.83 9.62 10.34
C THR A 170 -8.69 8.41 9.98
N PHE A 171 -9.45 7.92 10.94
CA PHE A 171 -10.50 6.93 10.73
C PHE A 171 -11.61 7.08 11.78
N MET A 172 -12.75 6.47 11.52
CA MET A 172 -13.90 6.47 12.44
C MET A 172 -14.35 5.05 12.72
N ARG A 173 -14.89 4.80 13.91
CA ARG A 173 -15.60 3.54 14.19
C ARG A 173 -16.77 3.36 13.23
N MET A 174 -17.13 2.12 12.93
CA MET A 174 -18.01 1.78 11.81
C MET A 174 -19.38 2.45 11.83
N ALA A 175 -20.03 2.56 12.99
CA ALA A 175 -21.31 3.29 13.07
C ALA A 175 -21.17 4.74 12.62
N LYS A 176 -20.10 5.44 13.08
CA LYS A 176 -19.81 6.82 12.69
C LYS A 176 -19.38 6.93 11.22
N TYR A 177 -18.62 5.95 10.72
CA TYR A 177 -18.28 5.87 9.30
C TYR A 177 -19.55 5.80 8.42
N ASN A 178 -20.49 4.91 8.75
CA ASN A 178 -21.74 4.76 8.00
C ASN A 178 -22.61 6.03 8.04
N GLU A 179 -22.66 6.70 9.19
CA GLU A 179 -23.32 8.01 9.33
C GLU A 179 -22.67 9.07 8.42
N LEU A 180 -21.36 9.22 8.50
CA LEU A 180 -20.62 10.21 7.70
C LEU A 180 -20.69 9.91 6.22
N HIS A 181 -20.56 8.65 5.80
CA HIS A 181 -20.73 8.27 4.41
C HIS A 181 -22.10 8.73 3.87
N SER A 182 -23.17 8.60 4.68
CA SER A 182 -24.49 9.14 4.32
C SER A 182 -24.50 10.67 4.23
N ARG A 183 -23.91 11.37 5.21
CA ARG A 183 -23.80 12.85 5.22
C ARG A 183 -23.00 13.40 4.04
N PHE A 184 -21.98 12.70 3.57
CA PHE A 184 -21.22 13.03 2.36
C PHE A 184 -21.93 12.64 1.05
N GLY A 185 -23.26 12.44 1.10
CA GLY A 185 -24.09 12.15 -0.06
C GLY A 185 -23.85 10.75 -0.63
N LYS A 186 -23.45 9.79 0.21
CA LYS A 186 -23.07 8.42 -0.19
C LYS A 186 -21.93 8.40 -1.21
N ASN A 187 -21.05 9.38 -1.15
CA ASN A 187 -19.90 9.52 -2.02
C ASN A 187 -18.62 9.29 -1.21
N LEU A 188 -18.03 8.11 -1.37
CA LEU A 188 -16.81 7.71 -0.66
C LEU A 188 -15.63 8.63 -0.97
N ASN A 189 -15.49 9.11 -2.22
CA ASN A 189 -14.37 9.98 -2.58
C ASN A 189 -14.44 11.33 -1.84
N ARG A 190 -15.64 11.88 -1.63
CA ARG A 190 -15.79 13.10 -0.82
C ARG A 190 -15.43 12.87 0.65
N LEU A 191 -15.84 11.74 1.22
CA LEU A 191 -15.46 11.38 2.58
C LEU A 191 -13.94 11.20 2.68
N LEU A 192 -13.32 10.51 1.72
CA LEU A 192 -11.85 10.36 1.64
C LEU A 192 -11.15 11.71 1.51
N GLY A 193 -11.66 12.61 0.67
CA GLY A 193 -11.13 13.97 0.55
C GLY A 193 -11.04 14.69 1.90
N TRP A 194 -12.12 14.63 2.68
CA TRP A 194 -12.15 15.19 4.03
C TRP A 194 -11.18 14.46 5.00
N MET A 195 -11.10 13.12 4.92
CA MET A 195 -10.21 12.34 5.79
C MET A 195 -8.74 12.64 5.53
N HIS A 196 -8.33 12.66 4.26
CA HIS A 196 -6.96 13.01 3.87
C HIS A 196 -6.60 14.44 4.25
N ALA A 197 -7.51 15.39 4.03
CA ALA A 197 -7.29 16.78 4.45
C ALA A 197 -7.12 16.90 5.98
N THR A 198 -7.84 16.08 6.74
CA THR A 198 -7.76 16.09 8.21
C THR A 198 -6.42 15.49 8.67
N SER A 199 -6.02 14.31 8.17
CA SER A 199 -4.73 13.72 8.53
C SER A 199 -3.55 14.57 8.08
N CYS A 200 -3.66 15.25 6.92
CA CYS A 200 -2.64 16.17 6.42
C CYS A 200 -2.50 17.40 7.31
N GLU A 201 -3.62 18.08 7.64
CA GLU A 201 -3.62 19.23 8.53
C GLU A 201 -2.99 18.92 9.90
N GLU A 202 -3.38 17.79 10.49
CA GLU A 202 -2.84 17.35 11.77
C GLU A 202 -1.34 17.02 11.70
N ALA A 203 -0.90 16.37 10.60
CA ALA A 203 0.52 16.07 10.39
C ALA A 203 1.36 17.33 10.17
N LEU A 204 0.84 18.30 9.41
CA LEU A 204 1.51 19.58 9.20
C LEU A 204 1.68 20.35 10.50
N LYS A 205 0.64 20.39 11.36
CA LYS A 205 0.71 21.03 12.68
C LYS A 205 1.73 20.34 13.60
N ASP A 206 1.74 19.01 13.62
CA ASP A 206 2.66 18.22 14.42
C ASP A 206 4.12 18.43 13.98
N PHE A 207 4.36 18.38 12.68
CA PHE A 207 5.68 18.63 12.11
C PHE A 207 6.16 20.05 12.38
N GLU A 208 5.29 21.07 12.24
CA GLU A 208 5.63 22.48 12.53
C GLU A 208 5.97 22.68 14.01
N LEU A 209 5.26 22.01 14.93
CA LEU A 209 5.59 22.05 16.36
C LEU A 209 6.97 21.46 16.66
N GLN A 210 7.36 20.38 15.98
CA GLN A 210 8.64 19.71 16.18
C GLN A 210 9.82 20.45 15.53
N HIS A 211 9.62 21.00 14.33
CA HIS A 211 10.69 21.50 13.47
C HIS A 211 10.69 23.02 13.25
N GLN A 212 9.64 23.73 13.69
CA GLN A 212 9.42 25.19 13.49
C GLN A 212 9.42 25.59 12.00
N ARG A 213 9.05 24.63 11.12
CA ARG A 213 8.89 24.82 9.68
C ARG A 213 7.88 23.83 9.14
N ARG A 214 7.41 24.05 7.90
CA ARG A 214 6.52 23.14 7.17
C ARG A 214 7.22 22.58 5.94
N PRO A 215 6.91 21.33 5.54
CA PRO A 215 7.32 20.83 4.23
C PRO A 215 6.68 21.68 3.14
N LYS A 216 7.38 21.86 2.03
CA LYS A 216 6.91 22.70 0.93
C LYS A 216 5.77 22.08 0.13
N TRP A 217 5.75 20.75 0.04
CA TRP A 217 4.81 20.00 -0.78
C TRP A 217 4.48 18.62 -0.19
N GLY A 218 3.49 17.98 -0.77
CA GLY A 218 3.13 16.60 -0.45
C GLY A 218 2.64 15.84 -1.66
N LEU A 219 2.64 14.51 -1.56
CA LEU A 219 2.21 13.59 -2.59
C LEU A 219 1.14 12.65 -2.06
N LEU A 220 0.03 12.54 -2.80
CA LEU A 220 -1.09 11.67 -2.53
C LEU A 220 -1.21 10.61 -3.62
N ASP A 221 -1.38 9.33 -3.25
CA ASP A 221 -1.80 8.32 -4.21
C ASP A 221 -3.21 8.62 -4.72
N GLN A 222 -3.33 8.75 -6.05
CA GLN A 222 -4.53 9.30 -6.68
C GLN A 222 -5.70 8.32 -6.62
N PHE A 223 -6.71 8.62 -5.82
CA PHE A 223 -7.95 7.86 -5.73
C PHE A 223 -9.11 8.46 -6.54
N THR A 224 -8.97 9.67 -7.05
CA THR A 224 -9.95 10.41 -7.87
C THR A 224 -9.25 11.41 -8.79
N GLU A 225 -9.88 11.80 -9.89
CA GLU A 225 -9.40 12.88 -10.77
C GLU A 225 -9.76 14.27 -10.22
N GLU A 226 -10.76 14.37 -9.33
CA GLU A 226 -11.17 15.63 -8.72
C GLU A 226 -10.22 16.03 -7.58
N PRO A 227 -9.85 17.33 -7.46
CA PRO A 227 -8.98 17.82 -6.40
C PRO A 227 -9.74 17.96 -5.06
N LEU A 228 -10.32 16.86 -4.57
CA LEU A 228 -11.17 16.88 -3.38
C LEU A 228 -10.40 17.20 -2.11
N VAL A 229 -9.17 16.70 -1.98
CA VAL A 229 -8.33 16.94 -0.80
C VAL A 229 -7.88 18.40 -0.76
N GLN A 230 -7.44 18.95 -1.88
CA GLN A 230 -7.03 20.35 -1.99
C GLN A 230 -8.19 21.29 -1.64
N LYS A 231 -9.42 20.99 -2.13
CA LYS A 231 -10.64 21.76 -1.78
C LYS A 231 -10.93 21.71 -0.29
N GLU A 232 -10.77 20.56 0.35
CA GLU A 232 -10.99 20.42 1.79
C GLU A 232 -9.90 21.10 2.62
N LEU A 233 -8.61 21.06 2.18
CA LEU A 233 -7.53 21.82 2.80
C LEU A 233 -7.81 23.33 2.74
N ALA A 234 -8.18 23.84 1.56
CA ALA A 234 -8.54 25.24 1.38
C ALA A 234 -9.72 25.65 2.28
N ARG A 235 -10.77 24.79 2.41
CA ARG A 235 -11.90 25.02 3.32
C ARG A 235 -11.47 25.08 4.79
N LYS A 236 -10.42 24.39 5.18
CA LYS A 236 -9.80 24.41 6.51
C LYS A 236 -8.83 25.57 6.70
N GLY A 237 -8.58 26.39 5.65
CA GLY A 237 -7.59 27.49 5.69
C GLY A 237 -6.15 26.99 5.65
N VAL A 238 -5.91 25.80 5.15
CA VAL A 238 -4.57 25.22 5.01
C VAL A 238 -4.09 25.41 3.57
N GLU A 239 -3.11 26.28 3.38
CA GLU A 239 -2.38 26.45 2.11
C GLU A 239 -1.25 25.42 2.06
N PHE A 240 -1.29 24.50 1.08
CA PHE A 240 -0.30 23.46 0.93
C PHE A 240 -0.27 22.92 -0.51
N ASP A 241 0.93 22.80 -1.11
CA ASP A 241 1.11 22.21 -2.45
C ASP A 241 0.95 20.69 -2.37
N LEU A 242 -0.29 20.21 -2.41
CA LEU A 242 -0.59 18.77 -2.44
C LEU A 242 -0.75 18.31 -3.89
N ARG A 243 0.20 17.50 -4.34
CA ARG A 243 0.21 16.88 -5.66
C ARG A 243 -0.46 15.52 -5.62
N MET A 244 -1.08 15.09 -6.73
CA MET A 244 -1.68 13.77 -6.87
C MET A 244 -1.05 13.04 -8.05
N ARG A 245 -0.69 11.77 -7.85
CA ARG A 245 -0.12 10.92 -8.88
C ARG A 245 -0.63 9.48 -8.73
N THR A 246 -0.94 8.83 -9.84
CA THR A 246 -1.23 7.39 -9.84
C THR A 246 0.04 6.60 -9.53
N LYS A 247 -0.07 5.56 -8.72
CA LYS A 247 1.06 4.74 -8.26
C LYS A 247 2.10 5.56 -7.47
N ALA A 248 1.63 6.51 -6.69
CA ALA A 248 2.49 7.31 -5.84
C ALA A 248 3.16 6.48 -4.72
N GLU A 249 2.67 5.27 -4.46
CA GLU A 249 3.26 4.30 -3.53
C GLU A 249 4.70 3.86 -3.90
N SER A 250 5.22 4.27 -5.05
CA SER A 250 6.65 4.12 -5.38
C SER A 250 7.54 5.11 -4.63
N ASP A 251 7.00 6.25 -4.22
CA ASP A 251 7.64 7.21 -3.33
C ASP A 251 7.73 6.64 -1.90
N PRO A 252 8.90 6.69 -1.23
CA PRO A 252 9.09 6.05 0.08
C PRO A 252 8.24 6.67 1.19
N VAL A 253 7.91 7.96 1.11
CA VAL A 253 7.08 8.63 2.14
C VAL A 253 5.61 8.30 1.94
N VAL A 254 5.14 8.18 0.69
CA VAL A 254 3.81 7.66 0.38
C VAL A 254 3.71 6.17 0.75
N ALA A 255 4.75 5.37 0.47
CA ALA A 255 4.81 3.97 0.90
C ALA A 255 4.73 3.83 2.43
N ALA A 256 5.40 4.72 3.17
CA ALA A 256 5.28 4.76 4.63
C ALA A 256 3.84 5.09 5.07
N ALA A 257 3.17 6.05 4.42
CA ALA A 257 1.77 6.36 4.70
C ALA A 257 0.85 5.16 4.40
N SER A 258 1.10 4.43 3.32
CA SER A 258 0.38 3.18 2.96
C SER A 258 0.53 2.12 4.06
N ILE A 259 1.75 1.90 4.55
CA ILE A 259 2.03 0.96 5.65
C ILE A 259 1.30 1.38 6.93
N VAL A 260 1.38 2.65 7.30
CA VAL A 260 0.72 3.20 8.50
C VAL A 260 -0.81 3.05 8.41
N ALA A 261 -1.41 3.40 7.27
CA ALA A 261 -2.84 3.24 7.04
C ALA A 261 -3.26 1.76 7.14
N ARG A 262 -2.49 0.87 6.50
CA ARG A 262 -2.76 -0.57 6.54
C ARG A 262 -2.59 -1.17 7.92
N ALA A 263 -1.56 -0.80 8.67
CA ALA A 263 -1.37 -1.28 10.04
C ALA A 263 -2.54 -0.86 10.95
N ALA A 264 -3.02 0.37 10.82
CA ALA A 264 -4.18 0.84 11.58
C ALA A 264 -5.46 0.09 11.17
N PHE A 265 -5.66 -0.17 9.87
CA PHE A 265 -6.77 -0.96 9.36
C PHE A 265 -6.74 -2.41 9.88
N VAL A 266 -5.60 -3.08 9.84
CA VAL A 266 -5.45 -4.46 10.33
C VAL A 266 -5.76 -4.54 11.83
N ARG A 267 -5.21 -3.64 12.64
CA ARG A 267 -5.52 -3.57 14.08
C ARG A 267 -7.02 -3.42 14.35
N GLU A 268 -7.71 -2.63 13.52
CA GLU A 268 -9.15 -2.43 13.69
C GLU A 268 -9.96 -3.66 13.25
N ILE A 269 -9.53 -4.40 12.22
CA ILE A 269 -10.12 -5.69 11.83
C ILE A 269 -9.96 -6.71 12.94
N ASP A 270 -8.76 -6.81 13.55
CA ASP A 270 -8.49 -7.73 14.65
C ASP A 270 -9.38 -7.40 15.87
N ARG A 271 -9.49 -6.12 16.23
CA ARG A 271 -10.38 -5.65 17.30
C ARG A 271 -11.84 -6.02 17.02
N LEU A 272 -12.33 -5.75 15.81
CA LEU A 272 -13.70 -6.07 15.42
C LEU A 272 -13.94 -7.59 15.41
N SER A 273 -12.95 -8.39 15.00
CA SER A 273 -13.04 -9.85 15.04
C SER A 273 -13.19 -10.35 16.48
N GLN A 274 -12.44 -9.78 17.42
CA GLN A 274 -12.57 -10.08 18.84
C GLN A 274 -13.94 -9.66 19.40
N ASP A 275 -14.39 -8.42 19.10
CA ASP A 275 -15.68 -7.89 19.55
C ASP A 275 -16.87 -8.74 19.02
N GLY A 276 -16.78 -9.22 17.77
CA GLY A 276 -17.80 -10.04 17.12
C GLY A 276 -17.72 -11.53 17.45
N GLY A 277 -16.58 -11.99 17.95
CA GLY A 277 -16.27 -13.41 18.14
C GLY A 277 -16.29 -14.22 16.83
N VAL A 278 -16.02 -13.53 15.70
CA VAL A 278 -15.96 -14.09 14.35
C VAL A 278 -14.71 -13.54 13.67
N GLN A 279 -13.92 -14.40 13.05
CA GLN A 279 -12.77 -13.96 12.26
C GLN A 279 -13.25 -13.18 11.03
N LEU A 280 -12.97 -11.89 10.97
CA LEU A 280 -13.38 -11.03 9.87
C LEU A 280 -12.30 -10.99 8.79
N PRO A 281 -12.57 -11.50 7.58
CA PRO A 281 -11.60 -11.48 6.49
C PRO A 281 -11.52 -10.08 5.84
N LYS A 282 -10.39 -9.81 5.20
CA LYS A 282 -10.22 -8.67 4.29
C LYS A 282 -10.93 -8.92 2.97
N GLY A 283 -11.24 -7.85 2.25
CA GLY A 283 -11.99 -7.91 0.99
C GLY A 283 -13.51 -7.86 1.20
N SER A 284 -14.26 -8.12 0.12
CA SER A 284 -15.73 -8.04 0.11
C SER A 284 -16.39 -9.20 -0.65
N GLY A 285 -15.62 -10.27 -0.89
CA GLY A 285 -16.04 -11.47 -1.63
C GLY A 285 -16.84 -12.47 -0.77
N SER A 286 -16.83 -13.74 -1.19
CA SER A 286 -17.59 -14.83 -0.56
C SER A 286 -17.19 -15.09 0.90
N GLU A 287 -15.90 -15.01 1.23
CA GLU A 287 -15.42 -15.18 2.61
C GLU A 287 -15.99 -14.09 3.52
N ALA A 288 -15.95 -12.83 3.08
CA ALA A 288 -16.53 -11.72 3.82
C ALA A 288 -18.06 -11.85 3.96
N LYS A 289 -18.75 -12.36 2.93
CA LYS A 289 -20.18 -12.65 2.99
C LYS A 289 -20.48 -13.71 4.05
N ASN A 290 -19.76 -14.83 4.05
CA ASN A 290 -19.96 -15.93 5.01
C ASN A 290 -19.71 -15.46 6.44
N ALA A 291 -18.60 -14.73 6.70
CA ALA A 291 -18.32 -14.15 8.01
C ALA A 291 -19.42 -13.16 8.45
N GLY A 292 -19.98 -12.39 7.50
CA GLY A 292 -21.11 -11.49 7.78
C GLY A 292 -22.38 -12.23 8.17
N ILE A 293 -22.70 -13.33 7.49
CA ILE A 293 -23.86 -14.19 7.82
C ILE A 293 -23.68 -14.80 9.22
N GLU A 294 -22.48 -15.31 9.54
CA GLU A 294 -22.16 -15.82 10.87
C GLU A 294 -22.32 -14.76 11.95
N LEU A 295 -21.75 -13.56 11.73
CA LEU A 295 -21.84 -12.44 12.65
C LEU A 295 -23.30 -12.04 12.93
N VAL A 296 -24.12 -11.94 11.87
CA VAL A 296 -25.55 -11.61 11.98
C VAL A 296 -26.33 -12.73 12.67
N GLY A 297 -26.00 -14.00 12.40
CA GLY A 297 -26.61 -15.16 13.08
C GLY A 297 -26.36 -15.16 14.58
N ARG A 298 -25.20 -14.68 15.02
CA ARG A 298 -24.81 -14.63 16.45
C ARG A 298 -25.35 -13.40 17.19
N LEU A 299 -25.30 -12.23 16.57
CA LEU A 299 -25.53 -10.95 17.25
C LEU A 299 -26.76 -10.18 16.73
N GLY A 300 -27.45 -10.74 15.74
CA GLY A 300 -28.59 -10.11 15.09
C GLY A 300 -28.21 -9.12 13.98
N PRO A 301 -29.15 -8.82 13.06
CA PRO A 301 -28.83 -8.03 11.84
C PRO A 301 -28.47 -6.56 12.12
N ALA A 302 -28.96 -5.97 13.22
CA ALA A 302 -28.67 -4.58 13.59
C ALA A 302 -27.20 -4.35 13.92
N ILE A 303 -26.46 -5.41 14.32
CA ILE A 303 -25.07 -5.26 14.72
C ILE A 303 -24.15 -4.87 13.57
N LEU A 304 -24.55 -5.20 12.32
CA LEU A 304 -23.69 -5.03 11.15
C LEU A 304 -23.25 -3.57 10.94
N VAL A 305 -24.02 -2.58 11.41
CA VAL A 305 -23.67 -1.15 11.37
C VAL A 305 -22.35 -0.85 12.11
N ASN A 306 -22.00 -1.66 13.12
CA ASN A 306 -20.80 -1.50 13.92
C ASN A 306 -19.58 -2.25 13.36
N PHE A 307 -19.75 -3.07 12.33
CA PHE A 307 -18.71 -3.93 11.79
C PHE A 307 -18.42 -3.70 10.31
N ALA A 308 -19.43 -3.35 9.51
CA ALA A 308 -19.36 -3.36 8.07
C ALA A 308 -19.74 -2.03 7.43
N LYS A 309 -19.23 -1.79 6.24
CA LYS A 309 -19.62 -0.68 5.36
C LYS A 309 -20.95 -1.02 4.70
N LEU A 310 -22.04 -0.42 5.20
CA LEU A 310 -23.41 -0.75 4.79
C LEU A 310 -23.75 -0.43 3.33
N HIS A 311 -22.91 0.32 2.63
CA HIS A 311 -23.07 0.64 1.21
C HIS A 311 -22.54 -0.44 0.26
N PHE A 312 -21.83 -1.45 0.77
CA PHE A 312 -21.34 -2.58 -0.03
C PHE A 312 -22.50 -3.52 -0.40
N LYS A 313 -22.49 -4.02 -1.64
CA LYS A 313 -23.46 -5.01 -2.12
C LYS A 313 -23.55 -6.21 -1.17
N THR A 314 -22.42 -6.72 -0.74
CA THR A 314 -22.31 -7.83 0.21
C THR A 314 -23.01 -7.54 1.54
N ALA A 315 -23.01 -6.28 2.01
CA ALA A 315 -23.73 -5.92 3.24
C ALA A 315 -25.25 -5.96 3.08
N TYR A 316 -25.78 -5.74 1.87
CA TYR A 316 -27.20 -5.96 1.58
C TYR A 316 -27.52 -7.45 1.55
N GLU A 317 -26.71 -8.24 0.86
CA GLU A 317 -26.90 -9.68 0.76
C GLU A 317 -26.86 -10.39 2.14
N VAL A 318 -25.93 -9.99 3.02
CA VAL A 318 -25.84 -10.51 4.40
C VAL A 318 -27.10 -10.20 5.22
N ARG A 319 -27.77 -9.09 4.95
CA ARG A 319 -29.04 -8.71 5.63
C ARG A 319 -30.29 -9.28 4.95
N GLY A 320 -30.13 -10.04 3.88
CA GLY A 320 -31.27 -10.52 3.08
C GLY A 320 -32.00 -9.42 2.31
N LEU A 321 -31.32 -8.31 2.01
CA LEU A 321 -31.88 -7.15 1.29
C LEU A 321 -31.38 -7.15 -0.17
N GLU A 322 -32.20 -6.63 -1.07
CA GLU A 322 -31.75 -6.40 -2.44
C GLU A 322 -30.79 -5.19 -2.48
N PRO A 323 -29.61 -5.33 -3.10
CA PRO A 323 -28.71 -4.21 -3.28
C PRO A 323 -29.31 -3.18 -4.25
N PRO A 324 -29.02 -1.88 -4.05
CA PRO A 324 -29.48 -0.86 -4.99
C PRO A 324 -28.95 -1.15 -6.40
N ALA A 325 -29.75 -0.87 -7.41
CA ALA A 325 -29.35 -1.05 -8.81
C ALA A 325 -28.02 -0.35 -9.07
N SER A 326 -27.07 -1.08 -9.64
CA SER A 326 -25.78 -0.50 -10.02
C SER A 326 -26.02 0.56 -11.10
N LYS A 327 -25.49 1.77 -10.90
CA LYS A 327 -25.46 2.76 -11.97
C LYS A 327 -24.71 2.16 -13.16
N PRO A 328 -25.24 2.25 -14.38
CA PRO A 328 -24.55 1.71 -15.54
C PRO A 328 -23.18 2.38 -15.65
N PHE A 329 -22.15 1.56 -15.90
CA PHE A 329 -20.78 2.05 -16.10
C PHE A 329 -20.73 2.83 -17.42
N VAL A 330 -20.84 4.14 -17.35
CA VAL A 330 -20.65 5.01 -18.51
C VAL A 330 -19.14 5.13 -18.75
N ARG A 331 -18.65 4.38 -19.72
CA ARG A 331 -17.29 4.55 -20.24
C ARG A 331 -17.17 5.97 -20.81
N ARG A 332 -16.58 6.91 -20.07
CA ARG A 332 -16.21 8.19 -20.67
C ARG A 332 -15.20 7.90 -21.80
N LYS A 333 -15.58 8.25 -23.04
CA LYS A 333 -14.66 8.28 -24.16
C LYS A 333 -13.54 9.24 -23.78
N LYS A 334 -12.28 8.81 -23.89
CA LYS A 334 -11.15 9.73 -23.90
C LYS A 334 -11.41 10.72 -25.03
N ALA A 335 -11.41 12.00 -24.73
CA ALA A 335 -11.30 13.03 -25.76
C ALA A 335 -9.96 12.83 -26.46
N GLU A 336 -9.99 12.71 -27.78
CA GLU A 336 -8.83 12.64 -28.65
C GLU A 336 -8.01 13.92 -28.59
#